data_738c71486d35f7125a1e1bbffdf3f0f7
#
_entry.id   738c71486d35f7125a1e1bbffdf3f0f7
#
_cell.length_a   1.000
_cell.length_b   1.000
_cell.length_c   1.000
_cell.angle_alpha   90.00
_cell.angle_beta   90.00
_cell.angle_gamma   90.00
#
_symmetry.space_group_name_H-M   'P 1'
#
loop_
_entity.id
_entity.type
_entity.pdbx_description
1 polymer ?
#
loop_
_entity_poly.entity_id
_entity_poly.type
_entity_poly.pdbx_seq_one_letter_code
_entity_poly.pdbx_strand_id
1 'polypeptide(L)'
;MLNDTSKKTSRAAWLWLAGALVFIVLLENLTLIFPGAPAIFKPTSQLFTVLKKAAVYSLVAVSMNLLNGFTGLFSLGQAGFMLLGAYTYAILTVPMSAKDQVYYLYGGSAVKFSLQDAFGAVFGTSGFGGAVSMILSVVVALIAAGCVAAFFAWLIGLPVLRLKSDYLAIATLGFAEILRAIFQWQALGPVTNGANMLKSFPTFTSFNIKSASGSTVLYLSTFMPVLFAVLCIALIVMLVNSTYGRAFKAIRDDEVAAEAMGINLARHKMLSFVTSSFFAGVGGALFAMYVANAQAKVFTSTMTYEILLIVVIGGIGSISGSVIATLLYVACSEWWLRFLDAETYIGAFKVPLLRNGFRMVVFSVVIMIVVLFFRKGIMGDRELPEVIAGWKTKAKARRSGKEAAE
;
A
#
# COMPACT_ATOMS: atom_id res chain seq x y z
N MET A 1 -19.39 -17.15 -28.14
CA MET A 1 -19.86 -15.78 -27.85
C MET A 1 -19.47 -15.25 -26.45
N LEU A 2 -19.36 -16.08 -25.42
CA LEU A 2 -18.97 -15.63 -24.05
C LEU A 2 -17.50 -15.18 -23.91
N ASN A 3 -16.61 -15.64 -24.80
CA ASN A 3 -15.17 -15.33 -24.73
C ASN A 3 -14.81 -13.93 -25.29
N ASP A 4 -15.66 -13.36 -26.14
CA ASP A 4 -15.37 -12.09 -26.81
C ASP A 4 -15.79 -10.86 -25.97
N THR A 5 -16.85 -11.00 -25.17
CA THR A 5 -17.29 -9.97 -24.22
C THR A 5 -16.31 -9.81 -23.07
N SER A 6 -15.73 -10.91 -22.57
CA SER A 6 -14.71 -10.90 -21.50
C SER A 6 -13.43 -10.22 -21.94
N LYS A 7 -12.96 -10.44 -23.18
CA LYS A 7 -11.78 -9.77 -23.73
C LYS A 7 -12.01 -8.28 -23.99
N LYS A 8 -13.19 -7.87 -24.43
CA LYS A 8 -13.55 -6.45 -24.63
C LYS A 8 -13.63 -5.67 -23.32
N THR A 9 -14.20 -6.26 -22.27
CA THR A 9 -14.25 -5.64 -20.92
C THR A 9 -12.86 -5.51 -20.29
N SER A 10 -11.98 -6.50 -20.49
CA SER A 10 -10.59 -6.43 -20.02
C SER A 10 -9.81 -5.29 -20.71
N ARG A 11 -9.90 -5.16 -22.05
CA ARG A 11 -9.23 -4.07 -22.80
C ARG A 11 -9.74 -2.68 -22.39
N ALA A 12 -11.03 -2.53 -22.18
CA ALA A 12 -11.61 -1.28 -21.70
C ALA A 12 -11.10 -0.90 -20.31
N ALA A 13 -10.96 -1.85 -19.39
CA ALA A 13 -10.41 -1.61 -18.05
C ALA A 13 -8.96 -1.11 -18.09
N TRP A 14 -8.11 -1.72 -18.94
CA TRP A 14 -6.73 -1.27 -19.13
C TRP A 14 -6.64 0.14 -19.73
N LEU A 15 -7.51 0.48 -20.68
CA LEU A 15 -7.59 1.82 -21.25
C LEU A 15 -8.00 2.87 -20.21
N TRP A 16 -8.97 2.56 -19.35
CA TRP A 16 -9.35 3.44 -18.25
C TRP A 16 -8.23 3.65 -17.23
N LEU A 17 -7.49 2.58 -16.90
CA LEU A 17 -6.32 2.66 -16.02
C LEU A 17 -5.21 3.53 -16.63
N ALA A 18 -4.89 3.32 -17.90
CA ALA A 18 -3.92 4.15 -18.61
C ALA A 18 -4.37 5.61 -18.67
N GLY A 19 -5.64 5.87 -18.96
CA GLY A 19 -6.22 7.22 -18.93
C GLY A 19 -6.12 7.87 -17.55
N ALA A 20 -6.40 7.14 -16.48
CA ALA A 20 -6.27 7.65 -15.11
C ALA A 20 -4.81 7.97 -14.74
N LEU A 21 -3.85 7.15 -15.16
CA LEU A 21 -2.42 7.41 -14.96
C LEU A 21 -1.95 8.66 -15.70
N VAL A 22 -2.35 8.81 -16.97
CA VAL A 22 -2.06 10.03 -17.76
C VAL A 22 -2.71 11.25 -17.12
N PHE A 23 -3.94 11.14 -16.64
CA PHE A 23 -4.64 12.22 -15.96
C PHE A 23 -3.91 12.68 -14.68
N ILE A 24 -3.36 11.75 -13.89
CA ILE A 24 -2.56 12.08 -12.70
C ILE A 24 -1.29 12.86 -13.08
N VAL A 25 -0.60 12.45 -14.16
CA VAL A 25 0.59 13.17 -14.64
C VAL A 25 0.21 14.58 -15.09
N LEU A 26 -0.89 14.73 -15.83
CA LEU A 26 -1.37 16.05 -16.27
C LEU A 26 -1.76 16.94 -15.09
N LEU A 27 -2.44 16.39 -14.08
CA LEU A 27 -2.79 17.13 -12.86
C LEU A 27 -1.55 17.58 -12.08
N GLU A 28 -0.56 16.70 -11.89
CA GLU A 28 0.66 17.01 -11.13
C GLU A 28 1.50 18.10 -11.83
N ASN A 29 1.45 18.17 -13.16
CA ASN A 29 2.18 19.14 -13.95
C ASN A 29 1.33 20.36 -14.38
N LEU A 30 0.09 20.47 -13.91
CA LEU A 30 -0.82 21.54 -14.30
C LEU A 30 -0.27 22.93 -13.99
N THR A 31 0.43 23.09 -12.86
CA THR A 31 1.06 24.38 -12.48
C THR A 31 2.29 24.74 -13.31
N LEU A 32 2.93 23.76 -13.98
CA LEU A 32 3.99 24.02 -14.97
C LEU A 32 3.40 24.50 -16.31
N ILE A 33 2.26 23.93 -16.71
CA ILE A 33 1.57 24.25 -17.95
C ILE A 33 0.82 25.59 -17.82
N PHE A 34 0.18 25.82 -16.67
CA PHE A 34 -0.59 27.02 -16.36
C PHE A 34 -0.10 27.65 -15.06
N PRO A 35 0.77 28.70 -15.12
CA PRO A 35 1.31 29.37 -13.94
C PRO A 35 0.25 30.00 -13.02
N GLY A 36 -0.95 30.28 -13.53
CA GLY A 36 -2.11 30.80 -12.78
C GLY A 36 -3.01 29.74 -12.14
N ALA A 37 -2.65 28.44 -12.21
CA ALA A 37 -3.48 27.39 -11.63
C ALA A 37 -3.60 27.52 -10.10
N PRO A 38 -4.75 27.12 -9.49
CA PRO A 38 -4.96 27.19 -8.06
C PRO A 38 -3.87 26.44 -7.28
N ALA A 39 -3.52 26.97 -6.10
CA ALA A 39 -2.46 26.42 -5.25
C ALA A 39 -2.67 24.93 -4.86
N ILE A 40 -3.90 24.43 -4.92
CA ILE A 40 -4.24 23.02 -4.66
C ILE A 40 -3.58 22.05 -5.64
N PHE A 41 -3.22 22.51 -6.86
CA PHE A 41 -2.55 21.70 -7.88
C PHE A 41 -1.02 21.82 -7.85
N LYS A 42 -0.44 22.51 -6.87
CA LYS A 42 1.02 22.50 -6.70
C LYS A 42 1.48 21.09 -6.33
N PRO A 43 2.59 20.58 -6.88
CA PRO A 43 3.11 19.21 -6.59
C PRO A 43 3.37 18.94 -5.11
N THR A 44 3.55 20.00 -4.32
CA THR A 44 3.73 19.96 -2.85
C THR A 44 2.42 20.08 -2.09
N SER A 45 1.27 20.17 -2.75
CA SER A 45 -0.02 20.36 -2.11
C SER A 45 -0.48 19.09 -1.34
N GLN A 46 -1.42 19.32 -0.44
CA GLN A 46 -2.02 18.26 0.37
C GLN A 46 -2.71 17.19 -0.49
N LEU A 47 -3.28 17.57 -1.63
CA LEU A 47 -3.92 16.66 -2.58
C LEU A 47 -2.97 15.55 -3.04
N PHE A 48 -1.77 15.90 -3.51
CA PHE A 48 -0.79 14.91 -3.99
C PHE A 48 -0.20 14.09 -2.85
N THR A 49 -0.06 14.69 -1.65
CA THR A 49 0.36 13.94 -0.45
C THR A 49 -0.66 12.86 -0.11
N VAL A 50 -1.95 13.19 -0.12
CA VAL A 50 -3.06 12.24 0.09
C VAL A 50 -3.07 11.15 -0.99
N LEU A 51 -2.90 11.50 -2.27
CA LEU A 51 -2.87 10.53 -3.37
C LEU A 51 -1.69 9.56 -3.25
N LYS A 52 -0.49 10.04 -2.92
CA LYS A 52 0.69 9.20 -2.71
C LYS A 52 0.47 8.22 -1.56
N LYS A 53 0.00 8.71 -0.40
CA LYS A 53 -0.30 7.88 0.77
C LYS A 53 -1.39 6.87 0.47
N ALA A 54 -2.47 7.31 -0.19
CA ALA A 54 -3.58 6.43 -0.56
C ALA A 54 -3.15 5.32 -1.52
N ALA A 55 -2.28 5.58 -2.49
CA ALA A 55 -1.76 4.56 -3.38
C ALA A 55 -0.99 3.47 -2.62
N VAL A 56 -0.08 3.87 -1.71
CA VAL A 56 0.70 2.94 -0.89
C VAL A 56 -0.21 2.12 0.04
N TYR A 57 -1.10 2.79 0.78
CA TYR A 57 -2.02 2.12 1.70
C TYR A 57 -3.03 1.22 0.97
N SER A 58 -3.44 1.56 -0.27
CA SER A 58 -4.30 0.70 -1.09
C SER A 58 -3.63 -0.64 -1.40
N LEU A 59 -2.35 -0.64 -1.76
CA LEU A 59 -1.62 -1.87 -1.98
C LEU A 59 -1.57 -2.73 -0.72
N VAL A 60 -1.24 -2.11 0.43
CA VAL A 60 -1.13 -2.82 1.71
C VAL A 60 -2.49 -3.35 2.17
N ALA A 61 -3.56 -2.55 2.03
CA ALA A 61 -4.92 -2.99 2.36
C ALA A 61 -5.39 -4.15 1.48
N VAL A 62 -5.13 -4.08 0.16
CA VAL A 62 -5.47 -5.17 -0.76
C VAL A 62 -4.66 -6.43 -0.47
N SER A 63 -3.36 -6.30 -0.10
CA SER A 63 -2.53 -7.45 0.29
C SER A 63 -3.03 -8.10 1.58
N MET A 64 -3.47 -7.31 2.56
CA MET A 64 -4.10 -7.83 3.79
C MET A 64 -5.45 -8.47 3.49
N ASN A 65 -6.26 -7.88 2.60
CA ASN A 65 -7.55 -8.42 2.20
C ASN A 65 -7.41 -9.74 1.43
N LEU A 66 -6.31 -9.95 0.68
CA LEU A 66 -6.01 -11.25 0.07
C LEU A 66 -5.97 -12.37 1.10
N LEU A 67 -5.35 -12.14 2.26
CA LEU A 67 -5.21 -13.14 3.31
C LEU A 67 -6.48 -13.22 4.18
N ASN A 68 -6.90 -12.08 4.75
CA ASN A 68 -8.00 -12.04 5.71
C ASN A 68 -9.36 -12.18 5.02
N GLY A 69 -9.53 -11.60 3.82
CA GLY A 69 -10.81 -11.56 3.11
C GLY A 69 -11.03 -12.72 2.16
N PHE A 70 -10.06 -13.03 1.30
CA PHE A 70 -10.24 -14.08 0.28
C PHE A 70 -9.92 -15.48 0.78
N THR A 71 -8.99 -15.63 1.74
CA THR A 71 -8.61 -16.96 2.28
C THR A 71 -9.22 -17.21 3.66
N GLY A 72 -9.71 -16.17 4.35
CA GLY A 72 -10.29 -16.30 5.69
C GLY A 72 -9.27 -16.48 6.81
N LEU A 73 -7.98 -16.29 6.54
CA LEU A 73 -6.90 -16.40 7.52
C LEU A 73 -6.67 -15.07 8.21
N PHE A 74 -7.09 -14.92 9.44
CA PHE A 74 -6.96 -13.67 10.18
C PHE A 74 -5.52 -13.46 10.68
N SER A 75 -4.78 -12.54 10.05
CA SER A 75 -3.40 -12.21 10.41
C SER A 75 -3.26 -10.74 10.77
N LEU A 76 -2.51 -10.44 11.82
CA LEU A 76 -2.19 -9.10 12.30
C LEU A 76 -0.69 -8.76 12.18
N GLY A 77 0.06 -9.52 11.38
CA GLY A 77 1.50 -9.34 11.17
C GLY A 77 1.90 -8.34 10.09
N GLN A 78 0.95 -7.62 9.49
CA GLN A 78 1.17 -6.81 8.29
C GLN A 78 2.28 -5.77 8.46
N ALA A 79 2.30 -5.03 9.59
CA ALA A 79 3.33 -4.04 9.88
C ALA A 79 4.75 -4.66 9.96
N GLY A 80 4.88 -5.90 10.46
CA GLY A 80 6.17 -6.60 10.50
C GLY A 80 6.72 -6.92 9.11
N PHE A 81 5.86 -7.36 8.19
CA PHE A 81 6.27 -7.60 6.79
C PHE A 81 6.57 -6.29 6.05
N MET A 82 5.82 -5.23 6.32
CA MET A 82 6.14 -3.89 5.82
C MET A 82 7.48 -3.39 6.34
N LEU A 83 7.81 -3.61 7.62
CA LEU A 83 9.09 -3.28 8.22
C LEU A 83 10.24 -3.96 7.47
N LEU A 84 10.15 -5.28 7.25
CA LEU A 84 11.14 -6.04 6.50
C LEU A 84 11.37 -5.44 5.11
N GLY A 85 10.30 -5.12 4.39
CA GLY A 85 10.38 -4.52 3.08
C GLY A 85 11.00 -3.13 3.07
N ALA A 86 10.60 -2.26 4.00
CA ALA A 86 11.11 -0.90 4.14
C ALA A 86 12.63 -0.88 4.39
N TYR A 87 13.10 -1.73 5.31
CA TYR A 87 14.53 -1.82 5.62
C TYR A 87 15.32 -2.48 4.51
N THR A 88 14.81 -3.55 3.88
CA THR A 88 15.47 -4.18 2.73
C THR A 88 15.67 -3.16 1.61
N TYR A 89 14.64 -2.39 1.28
CA TYR A 89 14.73 -1.32 0.30
C TYR A 89 15.79 -0.28 0.69
N ALA A 90 15.70 0.26 1.90
CA ALA A 90 16.61 1.31 2.35
C ALA A 90 18.08 0.84 2.37
N ILE A 91 18.36 -0.35 2.93
CA ILE A 91 19.72 -0.90 3.03
C ILE A 91 20.36 -1.11 1.65
N LEU A 92 19.56 -1.61 0.70
CA LEU A 92 20.03 -1.92 -0.66
C LEU A 92 20.20 -0.69 -1.55
N THR A 93 19.47 0.41 -1.29
CA THR A 93 19.44 1.57 -2.20
C THR A 93 20.19 2.79 -1.67
N VAL A 94 20.57 2.85 -0.38
CA VAL A 94 21.44 3.93 0.11
C VAL A 94 22.79 3.86 -0.62
N PRO A 95 23.23 4.94 -1.31
CA PRO A 95 24.52 4.97 -2.00
C PRO A 95 25.68 4.86 -1.02
N MET A 96 26.79 4.24 -1.45
CA MET A 96 27.97 4.01 -0.60
C MET A 96 28.53 5.30 -0.01
N SER A 97 28.52 6.38 -0.78
CA SER A 97 28.98 7.70 -0.34
C SER A 97 28.18 8.29 0.83
N ALA A 98 26.90 7.91 0.98
CA ALA A 98 26.03 8.37 2.05
C ALA A 98 25.99 7.40 3.25
N LYS A 99 26.45 6.14 3.08
CA LYS A 99 26.35 5.11 4.14
C LYS A 99 27.07 5.51 5.41
N ASP A 100 28.28 6.06 5.31
CA ASP A 100 29.06 6.45 6.48
C ASP A 100 28.39 7.57 7.28
N GLN A 101 27.67 8.49 6.61
CA GLN A 101 26.89 9.52 7.27
C GLN A 101 25.61 8.97 7.93
N VAL A 102 24.97 7.99 7.30
CA VAL A 102 23.73 7.38 7.84
C VAL A 102 24.04 6.52 9.06
N TYR A 103 25.16 5.78 9.02
CA TYR A 103 25.56 4.83 10.08
C TYR A 103 26.66 5.40 11.00
N TYR A 104 26.77 6.73 11.12
CA TYR A 104 27.87 7.38 11.87
C TYR A 104 27.96 6.92 13.32
N LEU A 105 26.85 6.58 13.98
CA LEU A 105 26.82 6.10 15.38
C LEU A 105 27.43 4.71 15.56
N TYR A 106 27.55 3.93 14.48
CA TYR A 106 28.04 2.55 14.51
C TYR A 106 29.37 2.40 13.78
N GLY A 107 30.07 3.53 13.46
CA GLY A 107 31.37 3.50 12.77
C GLY A 107 31.28 3.07 11.30
N GLY A 108 30.12 3.17 10.67
CA GLY A 108 29.85 2.81 9.29
C GLY A 108 28.88 1.63 9.14
N SER A 109 28.54 1.31 7.89
CA SER A 109 27.63 0.21 7.56
C SER A 109 28.39 -1.11 7.41
N ALA A 110 27.83 -2.20 7.97
CA ALA A 110 28.31 -3.55 7.72
C ALA A 110 28.03 -4.01 6.27
N VAL A 111 26.99 -3.48 5.63
CA VAL A 111 26.61 -3.80 4.25
C VAL A 111 27.33 -2.86 3.30
N LYS A 112 28.45 -3.29 2.74
CA LYS A 112 29.25 -2.55 1.75
C LYS A 112 28.78 -2.82 0.32
N PHE A 113 27.50 -2.68 0.06
CA PHE A 113 26.89 -2.88 -1.26
C PHE A 113 25.71 -1.93 -1.46
N SER A 114 25.59 -1.33 -2.65
CA SER A 114 24.47 -0.50 -3.05
C SER A 114 24.04 -0.86 -4.47
N LEU A 115 22.74 -1.11 -4.68
CA LEU A 115 22.17 -1.35 -6.01
C LEU A 115 22.31 -0.10 -6.89
N GLN A 116 22.20 1.09 -6.31
CA GLN A 116 22.33 2.33 -7.05
C GLN A 116 23.73 2.49 -7.64
N ASP A 117 24.78 2.19 -6.86
CA ASP A 117 26.16 2.27 -7.31
C ASP A 117 26.49 1.14 -8.29
N ALA A 118 25.97 -0.08 -8.04
CA ALA A 118 26.18 -1.23 -8.93
C ALA A 118 25.59 -0.99 -10.34
N PHE A 119 24.36 -0.50 -10.43
CA PHE A 119 23.77 -0.14 -11.72
C PHE A 119 24.35 1.15 -12.31
N GLY A 120 24.75 2.10 -11.45
CA GLY A 120 25.46 3.30 -11.86
C GLY A 120 26.80 3.00 -12.55
N ALA A 121 27.51 1.98 -12.09
CA ALA A 121 28.75 1.52 -12.71
C ALA A 121 28.54 0.92 -14.12
N VAL A 122 27.37 0.31 -14.37
CA VAL A 122 27.03 -0.33 -15.66
C VAL A 122 26.41 0.67 -16.65
N PHE A 123 25.45 1.48 -16.23
CA PHE A 123 24.66 2.37 -17.10
C PHE A 123 25.08 3.84 -17.04
N GLY A 124 25.99 4.18 -16.11
CA GLY A 124 26.40 5.55 -15.84
C GLY A 124 25.58 6.22 -14.75
N THR A 125 26.16 7.29 -14.18
CA THR A 125 25.57 8.04 -13.05
C THR A 125 24.92 9.35 -13.45
N SER A 126 25.04 9.78 -14.70
CA SER A 126 24.56 11.07 -15.22
C SER A 126 23.65 10.93 -16.44
N GLY A 127 22.79 11.89 -16.67
CA GLY A 127 21.89 11.97 -17.81
C GLY A 127 20.91 10.78 -17.90
N PHE A 128 20.69 10.27 -19.09
CA PHE A 128 19.75 9.16 -19.34
C PHE A 128 20.21 7.86 -18.66
N GLY A 129 21.51 7.57 -18.65
CA GLY A 129 22.08 6.39 -17.96
C GLY A 129 21.80 6.43 -16.44
N GLY A 130 21.95 7.59 -15.82
CA GLY A 130 21.63 7.78 -14.39
C GLY A 130 20.15 7.57 -14.08
N ALA A 131 19.24 8.00 -14.95
CA ALA A 131 17.81 7.74 -14.79
C ALA A 131 17.48 6.23 -14.91
N VAL A 132 18.06 5.55 -15.89
CA VAL A 132 17.89 4.10 -16.07
C VAL A 132 18.43 3.32 -14.88
N SER A 133 19.63 3.65 -14.39
CA SER A 133 20.26 3.00 -13.23
C SER A 133 19.41 3.17 -11.96
N MET A 134 18.86 4.36 -11.75
CA MET A 134 17.97 4.66 -10.62
C MET A 134 16.65 3.85 -10.70
N ILE A 135 15.99 3.84 -11.85
CA ILE A 135 14.73 3.09 -12.03
C ILE A 135 14.97 1.60 -11.80
N LEU A 136 16.03 1.05 -12.40
CA LEU A 136 16.36 -0.36 -12.29
C LEU A 136 16.72 -0.74 -10.85
N SER A 137 17.50 0.10 -10.15
CA SER A 137 17.83 -0.12 -8.74
C SER A 137 16.59 -0.13 -7.84
N VAL A 138 15.66 0.78 -8.07
CA VAL A 138 14.39 0.84 -7.33
C VAL A 138 13.53 -0.39 -7.60
N VAL A 139 13.35 -0.79 -8.86
CA VAL A 139 12.54 -1.97 -9.22
C VAL A 139 13.12 -3.24 -8.61
N VAL A 140 14.43 -3.45 -8.74
CA VAL A 140 15.10 -4.63 -8.15
C VAL A 140 15.01 -4.60 -6.63
N ALA A 141 15.18 -3.44 -5.99
CA ALA A 141 15.05 -3.30 -4.53
C ALA A 141 13.61 -3.55 -4.05
N LEU A 142 12.57 -3.15 -4.80
CA LEU A 142 11.18 -3.44 -4.50
C LEU A 142 10.89 -4.95 -4.56
N ILE A 143 11.39 -5.63 -5.60
CA ILE A 143 11.27 -7.09 -5.71
C ILE A 143 12.01 -7.78 -4.57
N ALA A 144 13.24 -7.36 -4.26
CA ALA A 144 14.01 -7.88 -3.13
C ALA A 144 13.29 -7.68 -1.80
N ALA A 145 12.69 -6.51 -1.57
CA ALA A 145 11.88 -6.21 -0.39
C ALA A 145 10.70 -7.17 -0.23
N GLY A 146 9.98 -7.44 -1.33
CA GLY A 146 8.92 -8.44 -1.37
C GLY A 146 9.44 -9.86 -1.11
N CYS A 147 10.55 -10.26 -1.74
CA CYS A 147 11.14 -11.59 -1.57
C CYS A 147 11.62 -11.84 -0.12
N VAL A 148 12.24 -10.85 0.51
CA VAL A 148 12.66 -10.96 1.92
C VAL A 148 11.44 -11.10 2.84
N ALA A 149 10.41 -10.29 2.65
CA ALA A 149 9.17 -10.43 3.41
C ALA A 149 8.50 -11.79 3.19
N ALA A 150 8.47 -12.28 1.95
CA ALA A 150 7.94 -13.59 1.58
C ALA A 150 8.75 -14.75 2.21
N PHE A 151 10.07 -14.64 2.25
CA PHE A 151 10.94 -15.64 2.87
C PHE A 151 10.67 -15.75 4.37
N PHE A 152 10.61 -14.63 5.09
CA PHE A 152 10.26 -14.66 6.52
C PHE A 152 8.82 -15.14 6.74
N ALA A 153 7.88 -14.76 5.87
CA ALA A 153 6.51 -15.27 5.93
C ALA A 153 6.47 -16.79 5.74
N TRP A 154 7.24 -17.35 4.80
CA TRP A 154 7.34 -18.78 4.62
C TRP A 154 7.90 -19.48 5.85
N LEU A 155 8.98 -18.95 6.43
CA LEU A 155 9.62 -19.51 7.62
C LEU A 155 8.65 -19.54 8.82
N ILE A 156 7.92 -18.46 9.05
CA ILE A 156 6.96 -18.33 10.16
C ILE A 156 5.68 -19.09 9.87
N GLY A 157 5.24 -19.11 8.62
CA GLY A 157 4.05 -19.79 8.19
C GLY A 157 4.08 -21.30 8.48
N LEU A 158 5.26 -21.93 8.45
CA LEU A 158 5.41 -23.35 8.74
C LEU A 158 4.82 -23.78 10.11
N PRO A 159 5.15 -23.13 11.24
CA PRO A 159 4.54 -23.44 12.53
C PRO A 159 3.18 -22.76 12.71
N VAL A 160 3.01 -21.52 12.24
CA VAL A 160 1.89 -20.65 12.62
C VAL A 160 0.60 -21.01 11.88
N LEU A 161 0.67 -21.45 10.62
CA LEU A 161 -0.51 -21.88 9.86
C LEU A 161 -1.13 -23.21 10.33
N ARG A 162 -0.48 -23.91 11.26
CA ARG A 162 -1.07 -25.08 11.94
C ARG A 162 -1.98 -24.70 13.10
N LEU A 163 -1.93 -23.44 13.54
CA LEU A 163 -2.77 -22.92 14.61
C LEU A 163 -4.18 -22.62 14.10
N LYS A 164 -5.16 -22.64 15.01
CA LYS A 164 -6.50 -22.15 14.73
C LYS A 164 -6.47 -20.64 14.44
N SER A 165 -7.46 -20.13 13.69
CA SER A 165 -7.52 -18.76 13.17
C SER A 165 -7.20 -17.68 14.21
N ASP A 166 -7.76 -17.77 15.43
CA ASP A 166 -7.56 -16.78 16.48
C ASP A 166 -6.11 -16.76 17.01
N TYR A 167 -5.50 -17.93 17.17
CA TYR A 167 -4.10 -18.06 17.58
C TYR A 167 -3.13 -17.61 16.48
N LEU A 168 -3.54 -17.74 15.20
CA LEU A 168 -2.79 -17.23 14.07
C LEU A 168 -2.62 -15.70 14.16
N ALA A 169 -3.70 -14.97 14.49
CA ALA A 169 -3.67 -13.53 14.66
C ALA A 169 -2.70 -13.08 15.76
N ILE A 170 -2.78 -13.74 16.94
CA ILE A 170 -1.92 -13.43 18.09
C ILE A 170 -0.44 -13.74 17.75
N ALA A 171 -0.17 -14.88 17.13
CA ALA A 171 1.19 -15.29 16.77
C ALA A 171 1.82 -14.33 15.73
N THR A 172 1.06 -13.92 14.71
CA THR A 172 1.55 -13.00 13.69
C THR A 172 1.75 -11.59 14.23
N LEU A 173 0.90 -11.12 15.17
CA LEU A 173 1.09 -9.86 15.88
C LEU A 173 2.36 -9.90 16.75
N GLY A 174 2.53 -10.96 17.55
CA GLY A 174 3.72 -11.15 18.38
C GLY A 174 4.99 -11.19 17.55
N PHE A 175 4.95 -11.83 16.38
CA PHE A 175 6.07 -11.86 15.46
C PHE A 175 6.42 -10.47 14.89
N ALA A 176 5.42 -9.67 14.52
CA ALA A 176 5.64 -8.30 14.05
C ALA A 176 6.34 -7.45 15.12
N GLU A 177 5.95 -7.59 16.39
CA GLU A 177 6.60 -6.90 17.51
C GLU A 177 8.02 -7.42 17.78
N ILE A 178 8.27 -8.73 17.65
CA ILE A 178 9.62 -9.31 17.74
C ILE A 178 10.52 -8.74 16.64
N LEU A 179 10.05 -8.72 15.40
CA LEU A 179 10.81 -8.09 14.30
C LEU A 179 11.13 -6.63 14.61
N ARG A 180 10.13 -5.87 15.07
CA ARG A 180 10.30 -4.46 15.42
C ARG A 180 11.36 -4.28 16.51
N ALA A 181 11.38 -5.12 17.53
CA ALA A 181 12.37 -5.11 18.60
C ALA A 181 13.78 -5.48 18.09
N ILE A 182 13.89 -6.52 17.25
CA ILE A 182 15.14 -6.96 16.63
C ILE A 182 15.75 -5.84 15.78
N PHE A 183 14.95 -5.14 14.97
CA PHE A 183 15.43 -4.05 14.12
C PHE A 183 15.84 -2.79 14.91
N GLN A 184 15.39 -2.64 16.15
CA GLN A 184 15.81 -1.57 17.07
C GLN A 184 17.02 -1.97 17.92
N TRP A 185 17.43 -3.24 17.91
CA TRP A 185 18.51 -3.73 18.75
C TRP A 185 19.86 -3.14 18.32
N GLN A 186 20.63 -2.65 19.30
CA GLN A 186 21.91 -1.97 19.07
C GLN A 186 22.96 -2.85 18.39
N ALA A 187 22.98 -4.16 18.70
CA ALA A 187 23.94 -5.09 18.08
C ALA A 187 23.74 -5.24 16.57
N LEU A 188 22.50 -5.03 16.06
CA LEU A 188 22.19 -4.98 14.63
C LEU A 188 22.36 -3.58 14.03
N GLY A 189 22.79 -2.60 14.84
CA GLY A 189 22.99 -1.21 14.43
C GLY A 189 23.83 -1.00 13.15
N PRO A 190 24.93 -1.72 12.93
CA PRO A 190 25.69 -1.64 11.69
C PRO A 190 24.91 -2.04 10.41
N VAL A 191 23.77 -2.73 10.56
CA VAL A 191 22.90 -3.15 9.46
C VAL A 191 21.60 -2.33 9.41
N THR A 192 20.94 -2.16 10.55
CA THR A 192 19.59 -1.55 10.64
C THR A 192 19.61 -0.10 11.09
N ASN A 193 20.78 0.44 11.49
CA ASN A 193 20.91 1.72 12.19
C ASN A 193 20.19 1.76 13.55
N GLY A 194 19.80 0.59 14.09
CA GLY A 194 19.14 0.45 15.40
C GLY A 194 17.85 1.25 15.51
N ALA A 195 17.70 2.06 16.55
CA ALA A 195 16.52 2.91 16.76
C ALA A 195 16.48 4.17 15.88
N ASN A 196 17.56 4.46 15.12
CA ASN A 196 17.67 5.65 14.30
C ASN A 196 17.02 5.48 12.94
N MET A 197 16.86 6.59 12.22
CA MET A 197 16.28 6.60 10.88
C MET A 197 17.33 6.25 9.82
N LEU A 198 16.97 5.39 8.88
CA LEU A 198 17.67 5.28 7.61
C LEU A 198 17.14 6.35 6.65
N LYS A 199 18.06 7.12 6.07
CA LYS A 199 17.79 8.21 5.12
C LYS A 199 18.67 8.06 3.89
N SER A 200 18.60 9.02 2.97
CA SER A 200 19.49 9.12 1.80
C SER A 200 19.31 8.01 0.75
N PHE A 201 18.17 7.32 0.75
CA PHE A 201 17.80 6.41 -0.33
C PHE A 201 16.89 7.12 -1.35
N PRO A 202 16.74 6.60 -2.58
CA PRO A 202 15.83 7.17 -3.58
C PRO A 202 14.39 7.22 -3.09
N THR A 203 13.75 8.38 -3.21
CA THR A 203 12.37 8.64 -2.84
C THR A 203 11.53 8.93 -4.08
N PHE A 204 10.21 9.09 -3.94
CA PHE A 204 9.37 9.45 -5.09
C PHE A 204 9.76 10.77 -5.75
N THR A 205 10.33 11.72 -4.99
CA THR A 205 10.83 12.99 -5.55
C THR A 205 12.08 12.83 -6.40
N SER A 206 12.81 11.73 -6.25
CA SER A 206 13.99 11.43 -7.06
C SER A 206 13.66 11.13 -8.52
N PHE A 207 12.41 10.74 -8.81
CA PHE A 207 11.92 10.49 -10.18
C PHE A 207 11.55 11.76 -10.95
N ASN A 208 11.56 12.93 -10.31
CA ASN A 208 11.29 14.19 -11.01
C ASN A 208 12.41 14.51 -11.98
N ILE A 209 12.06 14.80 -13.22
CA ILE A 209 13.01 15.17 -14.26
C ILE A 209 13.41 16.65 -14.07
N LYS A 210 14.70 16.86 -13.83
CA LYS A 210 15.28 18.18 -13.65
C LYS A 210 16.05 18.59 -14.91
N SER A 211 15.96 19.87 -15.27
CA SER A 211 16.79 20.48 -16.31
C SER A 211 18.23 20.64 -15.84
N ALA A 212 19.16 20.86 -16.76
CA ALA A 212 20.54 21.22 -16.45
C ALA A 212 20.67 22.48 -15.56
N SER A 213 19.67 23.36 -15.60
CA SER A 213 19.56 24.56 -14.74
C SER A 213 19.07 24.25 -13.31
N GLY A 214 18.80 22.99 -12.95
CA GLY A 214 18.28 22.59 -11.64
C GLY A 214 16.76 22.76 -11.47
N SER A 215 16.06 23.39 -12.41
CA SER A 215 14.60 23.52 -12.39
C SER A 215 13.93 22.17 -12.73
N THR A 216 12.80 21.87 -12.09
CA THR A 216 12.03 20.67 -12.40
C THR A 216 11.22 20.88 -13.67
N VAL A 217 11.45 20.05 -14.69
CA VAL A 217 10.76 20.08 -15.98
C VAL A 217 9.49 19.23 -15.95
N LEU A 218 9.54 18.09 -15.24
CA LEU A 218 8.40 17.18 -15.14
C LEU A 218 8.34 16.56 -13.74
N TYR A 219 7.19 16.68 -13.10
CA TYR A 219 6.90 16.02 -11.83
C TYR A 219 6.31 14.64 -12.09
N LEU A 220 6.96 13.61 -11.54
CA LEU A 220 6.53 12.20 -11.59
C LEU A 220 6.37 11.61 -10.18
N SER A 221 6.44 12.46 -9.16
CA SER A 221 6.48 12.01 -7.77
C SER A 221 5.18 11.35 -7.29
N THR A 222 4.04 11.69 -7.89
CA THR A 222 2.75 11.05 -7.59
C THR A 222 2.43 9.91 -8.56
N PHE A 223 2.92 10.01 -9.80
CA PHE A 223 2.74 8.97 -10.80
C PHE A 223 3.37 7.64 -10.38
N MET A 224 4.61 7.67 -9.85
CA MET A 224 5.36 6.45 -9.50
C MET A 224 4.68 5.60 -8.43
N PRO A 225 4.27 6.11 -7.25
CA PRO A 225 3.58 5.29 -6.26
C PRO A 225 2.27 4.72 -6.77
N VAL A 226 1.52 5.48 -7.58
CA VAL A 226 0.27 4.99 -8.18
C VAL A 226 0.55 3.89 -9.19
N LEU A 227 1.56 4.05 -10.05
CA LEU A 227 1.97 3.04 -11.03
C LEU A 227 2.36 1.72 -10.34
N PHE A 228 3.24 1.76 -9.34
CA PHE A 228 3.66 0.57 -8.61
C PHE A 228 2.50 -0.09 -7.86
N ALA A 229 1.65 0.70 -7.20
CA ALA A 229 0.48 0.18 -6.51
C ALA A 229 -0.50 -0.51 -7.50
N VAL A 230 -0.80 0.12 -8.63
CA VAL A 230 -1.69 -0.43 -9.66
C VAL A 230 -1.12 -1.73 -10.25
N LEU A 231 0.17 -1.79 -10.55
CA LEU A 231 0.82 -3.00 -11.05
C LEU A 231 0.72 -4.15 -10.03
N CYS A 232 1.04 -3.89 -8.77
CA CYS A 232 0.95 -4.90 -7.72
C CYS A 232 -0.50 -5.34 -7.46
N ILE A 233 -1.45 -4.41 -7.41
CA ILE A 233 -2.88 -4.73 -7.25
C ILE A 233 -3.38 -5.54 -8.45
N ALA A 234 -2.96 -5.22 -9.68
CA ALA A 234 -3.30 -6.00 -10.86
C ALA A 234 -2.81 -7.45 -10.77
N LEU A 235 -1.61 -7.69 -10.24
CA LEU A 235 -1.10 -9.05 -9.98
C LEU A 235 -1.95 -9.78 -8.94
N ILE A 236 -2.37 -9.11 -7.86
CA ILE A 236 -3.28 -9.67 -6.86
C ILE A 236 -4.64 -10.02 -7.50
N VAL A 237 -5.21 -9.14 -8.31
CA VAL A 237 -6.48 -9.37 -9.04
C VAL A 237 -6.35 -10.59 -9.97
N MET A 238 -5.24 -10.73 -10.68
CA MET A 238 -4.98 -11.90 -11.52
C MET A 238 -4.92 -13.19 -10.70
N LEU A 239 -4.27 -13.16 -9.53
CA LEU A 239 -4.19 -14.29 -8.61
C LEU A 239 -5.57 -14.68 -8.07
N VAL A 240 -6.37 -13.71 -7.60
CA VAL A 240 -7.71 -13.92 -7.05
C VAL A 240 -8.68 -14.49 -8.10
N ASN A 241 -8.50 -14.14 -9.37
CA ASN A 241 -9.32 -14.65 -10.48
C ASN A 241 -8.82 -15.98 -11.05
N SER A 242 -7.67 -16.48 -10.59
CA SER A 242 -7.08 -17.75 -11.01
C SER A 242 -7.73 -18.97 -10.31
N THR A 243 -7.24 -20.17 -10.63
CA THR A 243 -7.62 -21.41 -9.91
C THR A 243 -7.25 -21.35 -8.43
N TYR A 244 -6.12 -20.70 -8.11
CA TYR A 244 -5.70 -20.52 -6.72
C TYR A 244 -6.68 -19.63 -5.93
N GLY A 245 -7.17 -18.54 -6.52
CA GLY A 245 -8.15 -17.67 -5.86
C GLY A 245 -9.49 -18.36 -5.64
N ARG A 246 -9.92 -19.27 -6.52
CA ARG A 246 -11.10 -20.10 -6.27
C ARG A 246 -10.89 -21.04 -5.10
N ALA A 247 -9.70 -21.66 -4.99
CA ALA A 247 -9.35 -22.50 -3.85
C ALA A 247 -9.31 -21.70 -2.53
N PHE A 248 -8.80 -20.46 -2.55
CA PHE A 248 -8.81 -19.56 -1.38
C PHE A 248 -10.24 -19.28 -0.90
N LYS A 249 -11.15 -18.94 -1.78
CA LYS A 249 -12.55 -18.71 -1.44
C LYS A 249 -13.23 -19.97 -0.89
N ALA A 250 -12.97 -21.15 -1.49
CA ALA A 250 -13.48 -22.41 -0.99
C ALA A 250 -12.99 -22.71 0.45
N ILE A 251 -11.71 -22.47 0.73
CA ILE A 251 -11.14 -22.62 2.09
C ILE A 251 -11.78 -21.65 3.08
N ARG A 252 -12.03 -20.41 2.66
CA ARG A 252 -12.70 -19.40 3.49
C ARG A 252 -14.13 -19.80 3.85
N ASP A 253 -14.85 -20.35 2.88
CA ASP A 253 -16.27 -20.70 3.06
C ASP A 253 -16.44 -21.93 3.94
N ASP A 254 -15.68 -23.01 3.70
CA ASP A 254 -15.63 -24.20 4.57
C ASP A 254 -14.34 -24.99 4.33
N GLU A 255 -13.45 -25.04 5.34
CA GLU A 255 -12.17 -25.75 5.25
C GLU A 255 -12.35 -27.27 5.10
N VAL A 256 -13.34 -27.86 5.81
CA VAL A 256 -13.59 -29.31 5.80
C VAL A 256 -14.12 -29.76 4.45
N ALA A 257 -15.08 -29.00 3.91
CA ALA A 257 -15.62 -29.26 2.57
C ALA A 257 -14.56 -29.09 1.48
N ALA A 258 -13.72 -28.07 1.58
CA ALA A 258 -12.61 -27.83 0.63
C ALA A 258 -11.61 -28.99 0.63
N GLU A 259 -11.24 -29.51 1.81
CA GLU A 259 -10.36 -30.66 1.94
C GLU A 259 -10.99 -31.94 1.36
N ALA A 260 -12.28 -32.18 1.63
CA ALA A 260 -13.03 -33.31 1.08
C ALA A 260 -13.09 -33.28 -0.46
N MET A 261 -13.05 -32.08 -1.07
CA MET A 261 -12.97 -31.87 -2.53
C MET A 261 -11.53 -31.97 -3.09
N GLY A 262 -10.55 -32.36 -2.27
CA GLY A 262 -9.16 -32.58 -2.67
C GLY A 262 -8.27 -31.34 -2.67
N ILE A 263 -8.72 -30.21 -2.08
CA ILE A 263 -7.89 -29.02 -1.94
C ILE A 263 -6.88 -29.22 -0.80
N ASN A 264 -5.59 -29.11 -1.11
CA ASN A 264 -4.54 -29.16 -0.07
C ASN A 264 -4.51 -27.85 0.73
N LEU A 265 -5.12 -27.86 1.93
CA LEU A 265 -5.27 -26.69 2.79
C LEU A 265 -3.92 -26.05 3.14
N ALA A 266 -2.95 -26.85 3.58
CA ALA A 266 -1.64 -26.35 4.03
C ALA A 266 -0.91 -25.59 2.91
N ARG A 267 -0.91 -26.15 1.70
CA ARG A 267 -0.25 -25.53 0.54
C ARG A 267 -0.93 -24.21 0.13
N HIS A 268 -2.26 -24.16 0.08
CA HIS A 268 -3.00 -22.98 -0.35
C HIS A 268 -2.97 -21.88 0.71
N LYS A 269 -3.10 -22.22 2.00
CA LYS A 269 -2.93 -21.29 3.13
C LYS A 269 -1.53 -20.66 3.11
N MET A 270 -0.48 -21.49 2.95
CA MET A 270 0.90 -21.02 2.85
C MET A 270 1.10 -20.09 1.65
N LEU A 271 0.57 -20.45 0.47
CA LEU A 271 0.68 -19.62 -0.73
C LEU A 271 0.03 -18.25 -0.53
N SER A 272 -1.19 -18.21 0.03
CA SER A 272 -1.88 -16.96 0.33
C SER A 272 -1.11 -16.10 1.33
N PHE A 273 -0.59 -16.70 2.40
CA PHE A 273 0.18 -16.01 3.43
C PHE A 273 1.47 -15.40 2.89
N VAL A 274 2.26 -16.20 2.15
CA VAL A 274 3.53 -15.76 1.54
C VAL A 274 3.29 -14.67 0.49
N THR A 275 2.26 -14.82 -0.35
CA THR A 275 1.95 -13.83 -1.38
C THR A 275 1.45 -12.52 -0.78
N SER A 276 0.58 -12.57 0.22
CA SER A 276 0.14 -11.38 0.97
C SER A 276 1.33 -10.66 1.60
N SER A 277 2.23 -11.40 2.25
CA SER A 277 3.42 -10.84 2.88
C SER A 277 4.42 -10.26 1.88
N PHE A 278 4.55 -10.85 0.69
CA PHE A 278 5.34 -10.30 -0.42
C PHE A 278 4.86 -8.89 -0.77
N PHE A 279 3.56 -8.72 -1.03
CA PHE A 279 2.99 -7.43 -1.37
C PHE A 279 3.00 -6.45 -0.19
N ALA A 280 2.89 -6.94 1.05
CA ALA A 280 3.11 -6.12 2.24
C ALA A 280 4.54 -5.58 2.31
N GLY A 281 5.54 -6.40 1.99
CA GLY A 281 6.94 -5.98 1.91
C GLY A 281 7.17 -4.91 0.84
N VAL A 282 6.61 -5.11 -0.36
CA VAL A 282 6.64 -4.08 -1.42
C VAL A 282 5.95 -2.80 -0.94
N GLY A 283 4.77 -2.91 -0.31
CA GLY A 283 4.05 -1.78 0.27
C GLY A 283 4.86 -1.04 1.35
N GLY A 284 5.62 -1.78 2.17
CA GLY A 284 6.52 -1.21 3.16
C GLY A 284 7.69 -0.42 2.54
N ALA A 285 8.27 -0.93 1.46
CA ALA A 285 9.29 -0.21 0.69
C ALA A 285 8.74 1.07 0.07
N LEU A 286 7.54 1.02 -0.55
CA LEU A 286 6.86 2.21 -1.06
C LEU A 286 6.50 3.20 0.05
N PHE A 287 6.15 2.70 1.25
CA PHE A 287 5.90 3.55 2.42
C PHE A 287 7.17 4.27 2.88
N ALA A 288 8.33 3.59 2.92
CA ALA A 288 9.60 4.22 3.21
C ALA A 288 9.95 5.33 2.19
N MET A 289 9.71 5.08 0.89
CA MET A 289 9.87 6.09 -0.16
C MET A 289 8.94 7.30 0.03
N TYR A 290 7.70 7.06 0.49
CA TYR A 290 6.71 8.11 0.77
C TYR A 290 7.14 8.99 1.94
N VAL A 291 7.54 8.38 3.07
CA VAL A 291 7.95 9.09 4.29
C VAL A 291 9.39 9.63 4.19
N ALA A 292 10.15 9.19 3.17
CA ALA A 292 11.56 9.51 2.95
C ALA A 292 12.48 9.09 4.12
N ASN A 293 12.05 8.15 4.93
CA ASN A 293 12.85 7.51 5.97
C ASN A 293 12.36 6.09 6.24
N ALA A 294 13.23 5.23 6.77
CA ALA A 294 12.88 3.94 7.32
C ALA A 294 13.30 3.88 8.78
N GLN A 295 12.32 3.71 9.66
CA GLN A 295 12.52 3.62 11.11
C GLN A 295 11.57 2.57 11.68
N ALA A 296 12.09 1.62 12.45
CA ALA A 296 11.31 0.52 13.01
C ALA A 296 10.19 0.99 13.95
N LYS A 297 10.38 2.13 14.61
CA LYS A 297 9.40 2.73 15.54
C LYS A 297 8.07 3.11 14.87
N VAL A 298 8.05 3.29 13.55
CA VAL A 298 6.83 3.67 12.80
C VAL A 298 5.94 2.46 12.53
N PHE A 299 6.54 1.27 12.37
CA PHE A 299 5.83 0.03 12.05
C PHE A 299 5.29 -0.65 13.32
N THR A 300 4.22 -0.09 13.86
CA THR A 300 3.57 -0.57 15.09
C THR A 300 2.35 -1.43 14.80
N SER A 301 1.89 -2.16 15.81
CA SER A 301 0.59 -2.84 15.79
C SER A 301 -0.58 -1.90 15.48
N THR A 302 -0.51 -0.64 15.92
CA THR A 302 -1.51 0.40 15.57
C THR A 302 -1.64 0.56 14.05
N MET A 303 -0.53 0.58 13.31
CA MET A 303 -0.56 0.64 11.85
C MET A 303 -1.26 -0.57 11.23
N THR A 304 -1.06 -1.77 11.79
CA THR A 304 -1.79 -2.96 11.35
C THR A 304 -3.29 -2.83 11.57
N TYR A 305 -3.70 -2.29 12.73
CA TYR A 305 -5.12 -2.06 13.00
C TYR A 305 -5.74 -0.99 12.10
N GLU A 306 -5.00 0.06 11.74
CA GLU A 306 -5.44 1.03 10.75
C GLU A 306 -5.70 0.39 9.38
N ILE A 307 -4.78 -0.48 8.93
CA ILE A 307 -4.92 -1.19 7.65
C ILE A 307 -6.10 -2.17 7.71
N LEU A 308 -6.24 -2.93 8.81
CA LEU A 308 -7.38 -3.83 9.02
C LEU A 308 -8.70 -3.08 8.97
N LEU A 309 -8.76 -1.92 9.61
CA LEU A 309 -9.93 -1.07 9.63
C LEU A 309 -10.32 -0.61 8.21
N ILE A 310 -9.35 -0.21 7.40
CA ILE A 310 -9.58 0.14 5.99
C ILE A 310 -10.19 -1.04 5.24
N VAL A 311 -9.68 -2.25 5.45
CA VAL A 311 -10.19 -3.47 4.81
C VAL A 311 -11.63 -3.76 5.25
N VAL A 312 -11.93 -3.63 6.54
CA VAL A 312 -13.29 -3.84 7.09
C VAL A 312 -14.27 -2.81 6.53
N ILE A 313 -13.90 -1.53 6.50
CA ILE A 313 -14.73 -0.45 5.93
C ILE A 313 -14.96 -0.68 4.43
N GLY A 314 -13.94 -1.12 3.70
CA GLY A 314 -14.02 -1.40 2.27
C GLY A 314 -14.94 -2.57 1.94
N GLY A 315 -14.92 -3.57 2.79
CA GLY A 315 -15.58 -4.86 2.63
C GLY A 315 -14.55 -5.99 2.54
N ILE A 316 -14.68 -6.94 3.45
CA ILE A 316 -13.82 -8.13 3.52
C ILE A 316 -14.10 -8.99 2.27
N GLY A 317 -13.06 -9.23 1.45
CA GLY A 317 -13.20 -9.97 0.19
C GLY A 317 -13.51 -9.12 -1.05
N SER A 318 -13.47 -7.77 -0.94
CA SER A 318 -13.58 -6.86 -2.09
C SER A 318 -12.31 -6.04 -2.27
N ILE A 319 -11.67 -6.17 -3.44
CA ILE A 319 -10.46 -5.40 -3.80
C ILE A 319 -10.82 -3.94 -4.08
N SER A 320 -11.86 -3.72 -4.88
CA SER A 320 -12.33 -2.38 -5.20
C SER A 320 -12.83 -1.63 -3.97
N GLY A 321 -13.49 -2.34 -3.04
CA GLY A 321 -13.89 -1.81 -1.75
C GLY A 321 -12.71 -1.33 -0.92
N SER A 322 -11.65 -2.13 -0.82
CA SER A 322 -10.42 -1.77 -0.09
C SER A 322 -9.73 -0.52 -0.66
N VAL A 323 -9.66 -0.38 -1.99
CA VAL A 323 -9.07 0.80 -2.65
C VAL A 323 -9.90 2.06 -2.37
N ILE A 324 -11.23 2.00 -2.50
CA ILE A 324 -12.12 3.13 -2.24
C ILE A 324 -12.07 3.52 -0.76
N ALA A 325 -12.14 2.54 0.14
CA ALA A 325 -12.03 2.80 1.58
C ALA A 325 -10.70 3.45 1.94
N THR A 326 -9.59 3.04 1.31
CA THR A 326 -8.29 3.66 1.52
C THR A 326 -8.28 5.13 1.11
N LEU A 327 -8.82 5.45 -0.07
CA LEU A 327 -8.92 6.84 -0.54
C LEU A 327 -9.74 7.68 0.44
N LEU A 328 -10.90 7.18 0.87
CA LEU A 328 -11.75 7.88 1.84
C LEU A 328 -11.06 8.03 3.19
N TYR A 329 -10.44 6.95 3.72
CA TYR A 329 -9.72 6.96 4.99
C TYR A 329 -8.60 8.00 4.99
N VAL A 330 -7.73 7.97 3.97
CA VAL A 330 -6.58 8.89 3.88
C VAL A 330 -7.04 10.32 3.64
N ALA A 331 -8.07 10.55 2.81
CA ALA A 331 -8.65 11.87 2.60
C ALA A 331 -9.28 12.43 3.87
N CYS A 332 -10.04 11.63 4.62
CA CYS A 332 -10.60 12.05 5.90
C CYS A 332 -9.50 12.35 6.93
N SER A 333 -8.52 11.44 7.09
CA SER A 333 -7.50 11.57 8.12
C SER A 333 -6.49 12.69 7.84
N GLU A 334 -6.08 12.89 6.58
CA GLU A 334 -4.98 13.82 6.25
C GLU A 334 -5.45 15.16 5.70
N TRP A 335 -6.66 15.24 5.17
CA TRP A 335 -7.17 16.47 4.55
C TRP A 335 -8.36 17.04 5.31
N TRP A 336 -9.50 16.33 5.34
CA TRP A 336 -10.73 16.88 5.89
C TRP A 336 -10.69 17.15 7.39
N LEU A 337 -10.10 16.25 8.17
CA LEU A 337 -10.03 16.42 9.63
C LEU A 337 -8.77 17.14 10.12
N ARG A 338 -7.88 17.55 9.22
CA ARG A 338 -6.62 18.22 9.59
C ARG A 338 -6.86 19.57 10.29
N PHE A 339 -7.95 20.27 9.98
CA PHE A 339 -8.28 21.53 10.64
C PHE A 339 -8.56 21.36 12.15
N LEU A 340 -8.90 20.16 12.61
CA LEU A 340 -9.14 19.86 14.03
C LEU A 340 -7.84 19.83 14.86
N ASP A 341 -6.69 19.67 14.24
CA ASP A 341 -5.38 19.71 14.92
C ASP A 341 -4.82 21.13 15.00
N ALA A 342 -5.43 22.11 14.31
CA ALA A 342 -5.01 23.49 14.37
C ALA A 342 -5.64 24.18 15.60
N GLU A 343 -4.81 24.82 16.42
CA GLU A 343 -5.31 25.66 17.50
C GLU A 343 -6.09 26.85 16.91
N THR A 344 -7.40 26.85 17.12
CA THR A 344 -8.28 27.92 16.60
C THR A 344 -8.72 28.81 17.74
N TYR A 345 -8.57 30.14 17.55
CA TYR A 345 -9.02 31.16 18.44
C TYR A 345 -10.26 31.83 17.84
N ILE A 346 -11.33 31.92 18.60
CA ILE A 346 -12.53 32.71 18.28
C ILE A 346 -12.46 33.97 19.14
N GLY A 347 -11.85 35.03 18.57
CA GLY A 347 -11.49 36.23 19.31
C GLY A 347 -10.43 35.97 20.38
N ALA A 348 -10.68 36.31 21.63
CA ALA A 348 -9.79 36.04 22.76
C ALA A 348 -9.98 34.66 23.40
N PHE A 349 -10.97 33.87 22.92
CA PHE A 349 -11.31 32.57 23.52
C PHE A 349 -10.62 31.44 22.74
N LYS A 350 -9.73 30.70 23.42
CA LYS A 350 -9.10 29.49 22.89
C LYS A 350 -10.10 28.34 22.98
N VAL A 351 -10.43 27.71 21.85
CA VAL A 351 -11.31 26.54 21.84
C VAL A 351 -10.59 25.36 22.50
N PRO A 352 -11.03 24.89 23.70
CA PRO A 352 -10.23 23.96 24.52
C PRO A 352 -10.09 22.56 23.92
N LEU A 353 -10.93 22.16 22.97
CA LEU A 353 -10.96 20.85 22.34
C LEU A 353 -10.09 20.76 21.07
N LEU A 354 -9.79 21.87 20.41
CA LEU A 354 -8.95 21.89 19.21
C LEU A 354 -7.46 21.89 19.60
N ARG A 355 -6.90 20.69 19.78
CA ARG A 355 -5.49 20.44 20.11
C ARG A 355 -4.91 19.38 19.18
N ASN A 356 -3.58 19.35 19.08
CA ASN A 356 -2.87 18.24 18.42
C ASN A 356 -3.35 16.89 18.97
N GLY A 357 -3.86 16.03 18.09
CA GLY A 357 -4.40 14.72 18.41
C GLY A 357 -5.93 14.65 18.54
N PHE A 358 -6.66 15.78 18.61
CA PHE A 358 -8.13 15.76 18.67
C PHE A 358 -8.75 15.15 17.41
N ARG A 359 -8.09 15.34 16.25
CA ARG A 359 -8.41 14.66 15.00
C ARG A 359 -8.56 13.14 15.17
N MET A 360 -7.64 12.50 15.93
CA MET A 360 -7.67 11.05 16.16
C MET A 360 -8.88 10.62 16.94
N VAL A 361 -9.31 11.43 17.92
CA VAL A 361 -10.53 11.15 18.73
C VAL A 361 -11.78 11.22 17.85
N VAL A 362 -11.95 12.31 17.11
CA VAL A 362 -13.10 12.48 16.21
C VAL A 362 -13.12 11.37 15.17
N PHE A 363 -11.97 11.04 14.61
CA PHE A 363 -11.83 10.00 13.63
C PHE A 363 -12.18 8.61 14.19
N SER A 364 -11.76 8.29 15.41
CA SER A 364 -12.14 7.04 16.11
C SER A 364 -13.65 6.91 16.31
N VAL A 365 -14.33 8.02 16.64
CA VAL A 365 -15.80 8.05 16.77
C VAL A 365 -16.46 7.83 15.43
N VAL A 366 -15.99 8.51 14.36
CA VAL A 366 -16.52 8.32 13.00
C VAL A 366 -16.37 6.87 12.55
N ILE A 367 -15.21 6.28 12.78
CA ILE A 367 -14.94 4.87 12.47
C ILE A 367 -15.89 3.94 13.23
N MET A 368 -16.04 4.16 14.54
CA MET A 368 -16.94 3.34 15.36
C MET A 368 -18.37 3.38 14.81
N ILE A 369 -18.86 4.55 14.42
CA ILE A 369 -20.18 4.72 13.80
C ILE A 369 -20.24 3.95 12.47
N VAL A 370 -19.24 4.10 11.60
CA VAL A 370 -19.20 3.41 10.29
C VAL A 370 -19.22 1.89 10.47
N VAL A 371 -18.41 1.35 11.38
CA VAL A 371 -18.36 -0.10 11.64
C VAL A 371 -19.68 -0.63 12.23
N LEU A 372 -20.33 0.13 13.11
CA LEU A 372 -21.61 -0.27 13.70
C LEU A 372 -22.76 -0.30 12.68
N PHE A 373 -22.82 0.71 11.80
CA PHE A 373 -23.90 0.83 10.83
C PHE A 373 -23.65 0.07 9.51
N PHE A 374 -22.39 -0.02 9.07
CA PHE A 374 -21.99 -0.67 7.82
C PHE A 374 -21.25 -1.99 8.07
N ARG A 375 -21.87 -2.93 8.76
CA ARG A 375 -21.30 -4.25 9.13
C ARG A 375 -20.72 -5.04 7.95
N LYS A 376 -21.22 -4.86 6.73
CA LYS A 376 -20.76 -5.51 5.49
C LYS A 376 -19.71 -4.67 4.74
N GLY A 377 -19.31 -3.52 5.27
CA GLY A 377 -18.47 -2.55 4.57
C GLY A 377 -19.21 -1.83 3.41
N ILE A 378 -18.48 -0.98 2.68
CA ILE A 378 -19.04 -0.15 1.59
C ILE A 378 -19.49 -1.01 0.41
N MET A 379 -18.69 -2.02 0.03
CA MET A 379 -18.94 -2.89 -1.12
C MET A 379 -19.47 -4.29 -0.74
N GLY A 380 -19.38 -4.68 0.54
CA GLY A 380 -19.64 -6.06 0.97
C GLY A 380 -18.71 -7.04 0.26
N ASP A 381 -19.25 -8.18 -0.20
CA ASP A 381 -18.50 -9.19 -0.96
C ASP A 381 -18.51 -8.95 -2.47
N ARG A 382 -19.03 -7.79 -2.93
CA ARG A 382 -19.18 -7.48 -4.37
C ARG A 382 -18.05 -6.60 -4.86
N GLU A 383 -17.65 -6.82 -6.10
CA GLU A 383 -16.69 -5.95 -6.78
C GLU A 383 -17.41 -4.81 -7.54
N LEU A 384 -16.72 -3.68 -7.72
CA LEU A 384 -17.25 -2.49 -8.41
C LEU A 384 -17.90 -2.79 -9.77
N PRO A 385 -17.32 -3.65 -10.65
CA PRO A 385 -17.94 -3.99 -11.92
C PRO A 385 -19.30 -4.69 -11.77
N GLU A 386 -19.49 -5.51 -10.74
CA GLU A 386 -20.75 -6.21 -10.46
C GLU A 386 -21.83 -5.24 -9.95
N VAL A 387 -21.42 -4.29 -9.10
CA VAL A 387 -22.33 -3.25 -8.60
C VAL A 387 -22.82 -2.36 -9.74
N ILE A 388 -21.91 -1.93 -10.62
CA ILE A 388 -22.27 -1.10 -11.79
C ILE A 388 -23.16 -1.89 -12.76
N ALA A 389 -22.88 -3.17 -13.01
CA ALA A 389 -23.72 -4.02 -13.86
C ALA A 389 -25.13 -4.18 -13.27
N GLY A 390 -25.24 -4.38 -11.95
CA GLY A 390 -26.51 -4.44 -11.24
C GLY A 390 -27.33 -3.14 -11.32
N TRP A 391 -26.67 -1.99 -11.27
CA TRP A 391 -27.33 -0.69 -11.45
C TRP A 391 -27.84 -0.49 -12.88
N LYS A 392 -27.05 -0.88 -13.90
CA LYS A 392 -27.45 -0.80 -15.31
C LYS A 392 -28.67 -1.68 -15.61
N THR A 393 -28.72 -2.89 -15.07
CA THR A 393 -29.88 -3.79 -15.22
C THR A 393 -31.12 -3.25 -14.53
N LYS A 394 -31.01 -2.72 -13.32
CA LYS A 394 -32.10 -2.06 -12.61
C LYS A 394 -32.60 -0.79 -13.33
N ALA A 395 -31.68 0.01 -13.87
CA ALA A 395 -32.03 1.22 -14.63
C ALA A 395 -32.74 0.87 -15.94
N LYS A 396 -32.30 -0.22 -16.62
CA LYS A 396 -32.96 -0.71 -17.85
C LYS A 396 -34.38 -1.28 -17.55
N ALA A 397 -34.52 -2.04 -16.46
CA ALA A 397 -35.82 -2.55 -16.02
C ALA A 397 -36.81 -1.44 -15.63
N ARG A 398 -36.31 -0.34 -15.01
CA ARG A 398 -37.13 0.83 -14.71
C ARG A 398 -37.56 1.60 -15.95
N ARG A 399 -36.75 1.64 -17.01
CA ARG A 399 -37.09 2.28 -18.28
C ARG A 399 -38.13 1.46 -19.05
N SER A 400 -37.91 0.13 -19.17
CA SER A 400 -38.90 -0.75 -19.84
C SER A 400 -40.23 -0.85 -19.08
N GLY A 401 -40.25 -0.74 -17.76
CA GLY A 401 -41.48 -0.67 -16.97
C GLY A 401 -42.23 0.66 -17.08
N LYS A 402 -41.55 1.77 -17.44
CA LYS A 402 -42.23 3.04 -17.78
C LYS A 402 -42.75 3.06 -19.19
N GLU A 403 -42.03 2.48 -20.17
CA GLU A 403 -42.46 2.35 -21.56
C GLU A 403 -43.65 1.36 -21.72
N ALA A 404 -43.84 0.45 -20.75
CA ALA A 404 -45.01 -0.48 -20.74
C ALA A 404 -46.23 0.09 -19.98
N ALA A 405 -46.06 1.26 -19.31
CA ALA A 405 -47.14 1.93 -18.56
C ALA A 405 -47.64 3.22 -19.26
N GLU A 406 -47.02 3.63 -20.36
CA GLU A 406 -47.49 4.61 -21.33
C GLU A 406 -48.10 3.89 -22.55
#